data_a78802e6ed1cc467d1ba660aff5e6f65
#
_entry.id   a78802e6ed1cc467d1ba660aff5e6f65
#
_cell.length_a   1.000
_cell.length_b   1.000
_cell.length_c   1.000
_cell.angle_alpha   90.00
_cell.angle_beta   90.00
_cell.angle_gamma   90.00
#
_symmetry.space_group_name_H-M   'P 1'
#
loop_
_entity.id
_entity.type
_entity.pdbx_description
1 polymer ?
#
loop_
_entity_poly.entity_id
_entity_poly.type
_entity_poly.pdbx_seq_one_letter_code
_entity_poly.pdbx_strand_id
1 'polypeptide(L)'
;MPSTKKRLNLRKNRMDVKTSTEMKAREEAAFNRGISYLEMMENAGSKAAKVIFDRYREVKTVLILCGRGNNAGDGLVAARVLVEYDLQVKILFLMGEKFSETTEIKKNLLPAEVEIVSHGQENLLMQSDLIIDAVFGTGFRGSLPTPVEKVFNVVNKASSHRIVLDIPSGINSDTGEIAPYAFIGEFSCVFDSYK
;
A
#
# COMPACT_ATOMS: atom_id res chain seq x y z
N MET A 1 -23.82 48.50 -24.85
CA MET A 1 -22.89 48.09 -23.77
C MET A 1 -22.64 46.61 -23.89
N PRO A 2 -21.42 46.14 -24.20
CA PRO A 2 -21.17 44.75 -24.36
C PRO A 2 -20.84 44.11 -22.99
N SER A 3 -21.53 43.01 -22.68
CA SER A 3 -21.38 42.18 -21.51
C SER A 3 -20.04 41.45 -21.56
N THR A 4 -19.14 41.73 -20.63
CA THR A 4 -17.87 41.06 -20.45
C THR A 4 -18.09 39.67 -19.80
N LYS A 5 -18.19 38.63 -20.61
CA LYS A 5 -18.15 37.26 -20.11
C LYS A 5 -16.78 36.97 -19.51
N LYS A 6 -16.65 37.01 -18.19
CA LYS A 6 -15.50 36.44 -17.45
C LYS A 6 -15.38 34.96 -17.81
N ARG A 7 -14.38 34.62 -18.63
CA ARG A 7 -13.97 33.21 -18.81
C ARG A 7 -13.38 32.71 -17.48
N LEU A 8 -14.12 31.84 -16.82
CA LEU A 8 -13.61 31.09 -15.69
C LEU A 8 -12.46 30.19 -16.22
N ASN A 9 -11.23 30.56 -15.91
CA ASN A 9 -10.06 29.70 -16.16
C ASN A 9 -10.14 28.54 -15.13
N LEU A 10 -10.87 27.51 -15.48
CA LEU A 10 -10.72 26.20 -14.85
C LEU A 10 -9.31 25.70 -15.21
N ARG A 11 -8.35 25.94 -14.33
CA ARG A 11 -7.10 25.16 -14.33
C ARG A 11 -7.56 23.71 -14.21
N LYS A 12 -7.56 22.98 -15.32
CA LYS A 12 -7.60 21.51 -15.30
C LYS A 12 -6.41 21.10 -14.44
N ASN A 13 -6.66 20.65 -13.21
CA ASN A 13 -5.69 19.87 -12.46
C ASN A 13 -5.42 18.62 -13.32
N ARG A 14 -4.40 18.70 -14.14
CA ARG A 14 -3.91 17.56 -14.88
C ARG A 14 -3.29 16.67 -13.83
N MET A 15 -3.95 15.54 -13.53
CA MET A 15 -3.35 14.52 -12.67
C MET A 15 -2.00 14.15 -13.28
N ASP A 16 -0.95 14.27 -12.48
CA ASP A 16 0.41 13.98 -12.91
C ASP A 16 0.63 12.46 -12.78
N VAL A 17 0.30 11.75 -13.87
CA VAL A 17 0.46 10.29 -13.97
C VAL A 17 1.89 9.98 -14.34
N LYS A 18 2.54 9.08 -13.62
CA LYS A 18 3.94 8.69 -13.81
C LYS A 18 4.06 7.19 -14.08
N THR A 19 4.99 6.85 -14.96
CA THR A 19 5.43 5.46 -15.16
C THR A 19 6.29 4.97 -13.99
N SER A 20 6.43 3.66 -13.85
CA SER A 20 7.32 3.06 -12.84
C SER A 20 8.77 3.53 -12.97
N THR A 21 9.25 3.78 -14.19
CA THR A 21 10.59 4.32 -14.47
C THR A 21 10.72 5.76 -14.00
N GLU A 22 9.72 6.61 -14.26
CA GLU A 22 9.73 8.01 -13.80
C GLU A 22 9.67 8.10 -12.28
N MET A 23 8.90 7.21 -11.62
CA MET A 23 8.86 7.14 -10.16
C MET A 23 10.22 6.79 -9.57
N LYS A 24 10.87 5.75 -10.10
CA LYS A 24 12.21 5.36 -9.67
C LYS A 24 13.24 6.49 -9.87
N ALA A 25 13.18 7.21 -10.97
CA ALA A 25 14.05 8.37 -11.20
C ALA A 25 13.82 9.50 -10.20
N ARG A 26 12.57 9.71 -9.74
CA ARG A 26 12.23 10.69 -8.68
C ARG A 26 12.77 10.26 -7.31
N GLU A 27 12.63 9.00 -6.97
CA GLU A 27 13.20 8.44 -5.74
C GLU A 27 14.72 8.58 -5.72
N GLU A 28 15.39 8.29 -6.83
CA GLU A 28 16.83 8.47 -7.00
C GLU A 28 17.24 9.96 -6.89
N ALA A 29 16.46 10.86 -7.49
CA ALA A 29 16.70 12.28 -7.36
C ALA A 29 16.51 12.79 -5.93
N ALA A 30 15.56 12.24 -5.16
CA ALA A 30 15.38 12.54 -3.74
C ALA A 30 16.56 12.02 -2.91
N PHE A 31 17.02 10.78 -3.19
CA PHE A 31 18.21 10.20 -2.58
C PHE A 31 19.46 11.06 -2.80
N ASN A 32 19.69 11.52 -4.01
CA ASN A 32 20.81 12.39 -4.37
C ASN A 32 20.75 13.78 -3.71
N ARG A 33 19.58 14.17 -3.20
CA ARG A 33 19.38 15.38 -2.37
C ARG A 33 19.50 15.12 -0.88
N GLY A 34 19.89 13.91 -0.46
CA GLY A 34 20.15 13.53 0.92
C GLY A 34 18.95 12.89 1.64
N ILE A 35 17.85 12.58 0.96
CA ILE A 35 16.71 11.84 1.56
C ILE A 35 16.92 10.35 1.33
N SER A 36 17.21 9.59 2.37
CA SER A 36 17.44 8.15 2.25
C SER A 36 16.17 7.37 1.86
N TYR A 37 16.32 6.20 1.23
CA TYR A 37 15.19 5.30 0.94
C TYR A 37 14.44 4.88 2.20
N LEU A 38 15.14 4.71 3.32
CA LEU A 38 14.53 4.41 4.62
C LEU A 38 13.64 5.55 5.13
N GLU A 39 14.05 6.79 4.90
CA GLU A 39 13.28 7.98 5.28
C GLU A 39 12.07 8.19 4.34
N MET A 40 12.23 7.96 3.04
CA MET A 40 11.11 7.98 2.10
C MET A 40 10.04 6.94 2.48
N MET A 41 10.45 5.71 2.78
CA MET A 41 9.59 4.63 3.24
C MET A 41 8.90 4.97 4.58
N GLU A 42 9.62 5.55 5.52
CA GLU A 42 9.06 6.02 6.80
C GLU A 42 7.97 7.06 6.59
N ASN A 43 8.23 8.04 5.73
CA ASN A 43 7.27 9.09 5.41
C ASN A 43 6.02 8.55 4.67
N ALA A 44 6.21 7.60 3.75
CA ALA A 44 5.13 6.99 2.98
C ALA A 44 4.19 6.18 3.89
N GLY A 45 4.74 5.20 4.63
CA GLY A 45 3.97 4.35 5.52
C GLY A 45 3.28 5.11 6.65
N SER A 46 3.97 6.09 7.26
CA SER A 46 3.38 6.91 8.34
C SER A 46 2.22 7.78 7.84
N LYS A 47 2.36 8.40 6.67
CA LYS A 47 1.27 9.18 6.07
C LYS A 47 0.08 8.31 5.68
N ALA A 48 0.34 7.13 5.09
CA ALA A 48 -0.70 6.18 4.76
C ALA A 48 -1.48 5.75 6.01
N ALA A 49 -0.77 5.36 7.08
CA ALA A 49 -1.39 4.98 8.35
C ALA A 49 -2.29 6.10 8.90
N LYS A 50 -1.80 7.35 8.88
CA LYS A 50 -2.59 8.50 9.32
C LYS A 50 -3.85 8.68 8.48
N VAL A 51 -3.76 8.63 7.16
CA VAL A 51 -4.92 8.77 6.25
C VAL A 51 -5.93 7.65 6.47
N ILE A 52 -5.45 6.41 6.64
CA ILE A 52 -6.29 5.25 6.93
C ILE A 52 -7.02 5.43 8.26
N PHE A 53 -6.31 5.77 9.32
CA PHE A 53 -6.89 6.01 10.65
C PHE A 53 -7.92 7.16 10.63
N ASP A 54 -7.62 8.26 9.96
CA ASP A 54 -8.54 9.40 9.85
C ASP A 54 -9.83 9.06 9.09
N ARG A 55 -9.75 8.16 8.11
CA ARG A 55 -10.88 7.76 7.26
C ARG A 55 -11.73 6.64 7.86
N TYR A 56 -11.15 5.74 8.65
CA TYR A 56 -11.80 4.52 9.16
C TYR A 56 -11.74 4.48 10.70
N ARG A 57 -12.37 5.48 11.34
CA ARG A 57 -12.35 5.68 12.81
C ARG A 57 -12.97 4.55 13.61
N GLU A 58 -13.91 3.80 13.01
CA GLU A 58 -14.63 2.69 13.66
C GLU A 58 -13.82 1.40 13.70
N VAL A 59 -12.80 1.28 12.86
CA VAL A 59 -11.97 0.08 12.73
C VAL A 59 -11.18 -0.18 14.00
N LYS A 60 -11.10 -1.44 14.41
CA LYS A 60 -10.31 -1.90 15.57
C LYS A 60 -9.24 -2.90 15.19
N THR A 61 -9.50 -3.72 14.17
CA THR A 61 -8.63 -4.81 13.76
C THR A 61 -8.15 -4.61 12.32
N VAL A 62 -6.84 -4.66 12.12
CA VAL A 62 -6.20 -4.46 10.82
C VAL A 62 -5.35 -5.66 10.46
N LEU A 63 -5.53 -6.19 9.26
CA LEU A 63 -4.65 -7.18 8.65
C LEU A 63 -3.87 -6.56 7.50
N ILE A 64 -2.55 -6.60 7.56
CA ILE A 64 -1.67 -6.11 6.49
C ILE A 64 -1.10 -7.32 5.75
N LEU A 65 -1.39 -7.40 4.46
CA LEU A 65 -0.84 -8.41 3.56
C LEU A 65 0.48 -7.87 2.98
N CYS A 66 1.58 -8.51 3.30
CA CYS A 66 2.91 -8.07 2.91
C CYS A 66 3.58 -9.01 1.90
N GLY A 67 4.20 -8.40 0.88
CA GLY A 67 5.12 -9.08 -0.02
C GLY A 67 6.56 -9.10 0.52
N ARG A 68 7.55 -8.99 -0.39
CA ARG A 68 8.99 -9.01 -0.06
C ARG A 68 9.72 -7.71 -0.40
N GLY A 69 9.10 -6.86 -1.24
CA GLY A 69 9.70 -5.64 -1.76
C GLY A 69 9.41 -4.42 -0.89
N ASN A 70 9.76 -3.25 -1.39
CA ASN A 70 9.64 -1.98 -0.66
C ASN A 70 8.20 -1.63 -0.26
N ASN A 71 7.19 -2.00 -1.06
CA ASN A 71 5.77 -1.80 -0.68
C ASN A 71 5.42 -2.51 0.64
N ALA A 72 6.00 -3.71 0.88
CA ALA A 72 5.89 -4.36 2.19
C ALA A 72 6.53 -3.53 3.30
N GLY A 73 7.67 -2.87 3.04
CA GLY A 73 8.30 -1.96 3.98
C GLY A 73 7.40 -0.79 4.36
N ASP A 74 6.70 -0.19 3.40
CA ASP A 74 5.69 0.85 3.66
C ASP A 74 4.56 0.30 4.55
N GLY A 75 4.13 -0.96 4.29
CA GLY A 75 3.15 -1.67 5.12
C GLY A 75 3.62 -1.91 6.55
N LEU A 76 4.91 -2.26 6.75
CA LEU A 76 5.50 -2.46 8.08
C LEU A 76 5.58 -1.14 8.87
N VAL A 77 5.92 -0.03 8.21
CA VAL A 77 5.86 1.29 8.85
C VAL A 77 4.42 1.65 9.21
N ALA A 78 3.46 1.41 8.30
CA ALA A 78 2.05 1.64 8.59
C ALA A 78 1.56 0.79 9.77
N ALA A 79 1.98 -0.49 9.86
CA ALA A 79 1.66 -1.37 10.99
C ALA A 79 2.07 -0.75 12.33
N ARG A 80 3.32 -0.29 12.42
CA ARG A 80 3.85 0.32 13.63
C ARG A 80 3.06 1.56 14.05
N VAL A 81 2.75 2.44 13.09
CA VAL A 81 2.01 3.68 13.37
C VAL A 81 0.54 3.40 13.72
N LEU A 82 -0.10 2.39 13.10
CA LEU A 82 -1.48 2.02 13.42
C LEU A 82 -1.62 1.46 14.84
N VAL A 83 -0.60 0.76 15.35
CA VAL A 83 -0.54 0.35 16.77
C VAL A 83 -0.47 1.56 17.70
N GLU A 84 0.26 2.62 17.34
CA GLU A 84 0.31 3.87 18.11
C GLU A 84 -1.08 4.56 18.19
N TYR A 85 -2.01 4.20 17.30
CA TYR A 85 -3.42 4.62 17.32
C TYR A 85 -4.36 3.61 18.01
N ASP A 86 -3.83 2.71 18.83
CA ASP A 86 -4.57 1.68 19.58
C ASP A 86 -5.33 0.66 18.70
N LEU A 87 -4.88 0.44 17.46
CA LEU A 87 -5.43 -0.62 16.60
C LEU A 87 -4.71 -1.95 16.82
N GLN A 88 -5.46 -3.05 16.76
CA GLN A 88 -4.90 -4.40 16.77
C GLN A 88 -4.41 -4.73 15.35
N VAL A 89 -3.09 -4.82 15.18
CA VAL A 89 -2.47 -5.00 13.87
C VAL A 89 -1.87 -6.39 13.75
N LYS A 90 -2.25 -7.08 12.66
CA LYS A 90 -1.67 -8.36 12.26
C LYS A 90 -1.01 -8.22 10.89
N ILE A 91 0.07 -8.96 10.69
CA ILE A 91 0.79 -9.01 9.41
C ILE A 91 0.83 -10.45 8.91
N LEU A 92 0.49 -10.63 7.64
CA LEU A 92 0.65 -11.89 6.91
C LEU A 92 1.65 -11.71 5.76
N PHE A 93 2.79 -12.38 5.85
CA PHE A 93 3.79 -12.42 4.78
C PHE A 93 3.42 -13.50 3.74
N LEU A 94 2.98 -13.08 2.55
CA LEU A 94 2.46 -14.00 1.51
C LEU A 94 3.54 -14.72 0.71
N MET A 95 4.79 -14.24 0.75
CA MET A 95 5.88 -14.71 -0.11
C MET A 95 7.11 -15.20 0.68
N GLY A 96 6.91 -15.58 1.95
CA GLY A 96 8.01 -15.94 2.87
C GLY A 96 8.76 -14.71 3.38
N GLU A 97 9.83 -14.94 4.14
CA GLU A 97 10.51 -13.91 4.94
C GLU A 97 11.88 -13.50 4.39
N LYS A 98 12.08 -13.58 3.08
CA LYS A 98 13.28 -13.02 2.43
C LYS A 98 12.93 -11.65 1.83
N PHE A 99 13.29 -10.60 2.51
CA PHE A 99 12.91 -9.21 2.18
C PHE A 99 14.03 -8.45 1.46
N SER A 100 13.69 -7.27 0.91
CA SER A 100 14.68 -6.26 0.55
C SER A 100 15.36 -5.72 1.81
N GLU A 101 16.57 -5.19 1.70
CA GLU A 101 17.34 -4.66 2.83
C GLU A 101 16.55 -3.61 3.62
N THR A 102 15.93 -2.66 2.94
CA THR A 102 15.11 -1.62 3.56
C THR A 102 13.90 -2.19 4.30
N THR A 103 13.23 -3.20 3.72
CA THR A 103 12.08 -3.87 4.33
C THR A 103 12.49 -4.68 5.56
N GLU A 104 13.65 -5.37 5.51
CA GLU A 104 14.18 -6.10 6.66
C GLU A 104 14.47 -5.17 7.85
N ILE A 105 15.05 -4.00 7.57
CA ILE A 105 15.28 -2.98 8.61
C ILE A 105 13.95 -2.56 9.25
N LYS A 106 12.89 -2.32 8.45
CA LYS A 106 11.57 -1.93 8.98
C LYS A 106 10.88 -3.07 9.75
N LYS A 107 11.08 -4.32 9.33
CA LYS A 107 10.60 -5.50 10.06
C LYS A 107 11.20 -5.56 11.47
N ASN A 108 12.50 -5.31 11.58
CA ASN A 108 13.20 -5.34 12.87
C ASN A 108 12.80 -4.19 13.81
N LEU A 109 12.08 -3.19 13.33
CA LEU A 109 11.53 -2.08 14.12
C LEU A 109 10.07 -2.28 14.52
N LEU A 110 9.46 -3.42 14.20
CA LEU A 110 8.09 -3.70 14.61
C LEU A 110 8.00 -3.84 16.13
N PRO A 111 7.02 -3.20 16.78
CA PRO A 111 6.77 -3.39 18.21
C PRO A 111 6.14 -4.78 18.47
N ALA A 112 6.24 -5.24 19.71
CA ALA A 112 5.75 -6.56 20.11
C ALA A 112 4.22 -6.72 19.99
N GLU A 113 3.50 -5.62 19.94
CA GLU A 113 2.04 -5.56 19.78
C GLU A 113 1.58 -5.92 18.36
N VAL A 114 2.49 -5.88 17.37
CA VAL A 114 2.20 -6.34 16.01
C VAL A 114 2.32 -7.86 15.95
N GLU A 115 1.21 -8.53 15.70
CA GLU A 115 1.17 -10.00 15.56
C GLU A 115 1.55 -10.42 14.13
N ILE A 116 2.59 -11.25 13.99
CA ILE A 116 2.91 -11.89 12.71
C ILE A 116 2.16 -13.21 12.66
N VAL A 117 1.25 -13.35 11.69
CA VAL A 117 0.42 -14.54 11.55
C VAL A 117 0.95 -15.48 10.46
N SER A 118 0.76 -16.78 10.66
CA SER A 118 1.21 -17.82 9.75
C SER A 118 0.18 -18.12 8.66
N HIS A 119 0.63 -18.67 7.54
CA HIS A 119 -0.26 -19.24 6.52
C HIS A 119 -1.17 -20.33 7.12
N GLY A 120 -2.39 -20.44 6.58
CA GLY A 120 -3.38 -21.41 7.05
C GLY A 120 -4.38 -20.86 8.08
N GLN A 121 -4.20 -19.63 8.55
CA GLN A 121 -5.16 -18.94 9.41
C GLN A 121 -6.15 -18.12 8.56
N GLU A 122 -6.75 -18.75 7.56
CA GLU A 122 -7.68 -18.08 6.61
C GLU A 122 -8.87 -17.40 7.28
N ASN A 123 -9.25 -17.85 8.48
CA ASN A 123 -10.31 -17.22 9.25
C ASN A 123 -9.99 -15.75 9.63
N LEU A 124 -8.72 -15.40 9.78
CA LEU A 124 -8.29 -14.02 10.07
C LEU A 124 -8.57 -13.07 8.91
N LEU A 125 -8.53 -13.59 7.66
CA LEU A 125 -8.82 -12.81 6.46
C LEU A 125 -10.26 -12.29 6.44
N MET A 126 -11.17 -13.01 7.13
CA MET A 126 -12.59 -12.68 7.16
C MET A 126 -13.01 -11.96 8.46
N GLN A 127 -12.14 -11.88 9.45
CA GLN A 127 -12.44 -11.33 10.78
C GLN A 127 -11.86 -9.93 11.02
N SER A 128 -10.96 -9.47 10.14
CA SER A 128 -10.39 -8.13 10.27
C SER A 128 -11.36 -7.09 9.73
N ASP A 129 -11.51 -5.96 10.43
CA ASP A 129 -12.34 -4.84 9.97
C ASP A 129 -11.75 -4.18 8.72
N LEU A 130 -10.42 -4.15 8.66
CA LEU A 130 -9.65 -3.53 7.57
C LEU A 130 -8.55 -4.48 7.09
N ILE A 131 -8.40 -4.58 5.77
CA ILE A 131 -7.31 -5.31 5.13
C ILE A 131 -6.51 -4.33 4.26
N ILE A 132 -5.20 -4.34 4.43
CA ILE A 132 -4.28 -3.48 3.70
C ILE A 132 -3.43 -4.33 2.76
N ASP A 133 -3.48 -4.01 1.47
CA ASP A 133 -2.59 -4.58 0.45
C ASP A 133 -1.27 -3.82 0.42
N ALA A 134 -0.21 -4.48 0.84
CA ALA A 134 1.19 -4.05 0.77
C ALA A 134 2.07 -5.13 0.11
N VAL A 135 1.51 -5.90 -0.85
CA VAL A 135 2.22 -7.04 -1.46
C VAL A 135 3.12 -6.58 -2.60
N PHE A 136 2.54 -5.90 -3.59
CA PHE A 136 3.28 -5.36 -4.74
C PHE A 136 2.95 -3.88 -4.94
N GLY A 137 3.95 -3.10 -5.32
CA GLY A 137 3.79 -1.73 -5.80
C GLY A 137 4.01 -1.66 -7.32
N THR A 138 4.57 -0.56 -7.80
CA THR A 138 4.83 -0.28 -9.23
C THR A 138 5.69 -1.31 -9.95
N GLY A 139 6.39 -2.17 -9.23
CA GLY A 139 7.26 -3.22 -9.81
C GLY A 139 6.54 -4.48 -10.28
N PHE A 140 5.22 -4.62 -10.06
CA PHE A 140 4.49 -5.83 -10.45
C PHE A 140 4.41 -6.00 -11.98
N ARG A 141 4.69 -7.23 -12.45
CA ARG A 141 4.58 -7.66 -13.85
C ARG A 141 4.12 -9.11 -13.92
N GLY A 142 3.32 -9.40 -14.93
CA GLY A 142 2.86 -10.77 -15.23
C GLY A 142 1.76 -11.28 -14.30
N SER A 143 1.90 -12.51 -13.78
CA SER A 143 0.89 -13.18 -12.95
C SER A 143 1.22 -13.13 -11.46
N LEU A 144 0.20 -13.23 -10.63
CA LEU A 144 0.36 -13.35 -9.18
C LEU A 144 0.94 -14.73 -8.82
N PRO A 145 1.82 -14.82 -7.80
CA PRO A 145 2.20 -16.10 -7.23
C PRO A 145 1.00 -16.84 -6.61
N THR A 146 0.96 -18.16 -6.75
CA THR A 146 -0.16 -18.98 -6.24
C THR A 146 -0.56 -18.72 -4.78
N PRO A 147 0.37 -18.52 -3.81
CA PRO A 147 -0.03 -18.18 -2.45
C PRO A 147 -0.80 -16.85 -2.36
N VAL A 148 -0.41 -15.85 -3.17
CA VAL A 148 -1.07 -14.54 -3.23
C VAL A 148 -2.45 -14.66 -3.87
N GLU A 149 -2.57 -15.38 -4.99
CA GLU A 149 -3.87 -15.63 -5.65
C GLU A 149 -4.89 -16.26 -4.70
N LYS A 150 -4.48 -17.28 -3.94
CA LYS A 150 -5.36 -17.96 -2.96
C LYS A 150 -5.89 -16.97 -1.92
N VAL A 151 -5.03 -16.16 -1.34
CA VAL A 151 -5.41 -15.17 -0.33
C VAL A 151 -6.31 -14.10 -0.95
N PHE A 152 -5.96 -13.54 -2.11
CA PHE A 152 -6.75 -12.50 -2.76
C PHE A 152 -8.13 -12.99 -3.20
N ASN A 153 -8.26 -14.26 -3.65
CA ASN A 153 -9.56 -14.86 -3.95
C ASN A 153 -10.51 -14.92 -2.74
N VAL A 154 -9.97 -15.03 -1.53
CA VAL A 154 -10.74 -14.97 -0.27
C VAL A 154 -11.02 -13.52 0.11
N VAL A 155 -9.97 -12.70 0.19
CA VAL A 155 -10.03 -11.31 0.67
C VAL A 155 -10.95 -10.45 -0.21
N ASN A 156 -10.93 -10.63 -1.53
CA ASN A 156 -11.80 -9.88 -2.44
C ASN A 156 -13.30 -10.12 -2.22
N LYS A 157 -13.65 -11.17 -1.44
CA LYS A 157 -15.04 -11.52 -1.09
C LYS A 157 -15.36 -11.15 0.37
N ALA A 158 -14.38 -10.70 1.15
CA ALA A 158 -14.58 -10.32 2.54
C ALA A 158 -15.43 -9.03 2.65
N SER A 159 -16.14 -8.90 3.75
CA SER A 159 -16.88 -7.67 4.10
C SER A 159 -16.00 -6.57 4.68
N SER A 160 -14.73 -6.87 4.93
CA SER A 160 -13.72 -5.94 5.43
C SER A 160 -13.51 -4.77 4.49
N HIS A 161 -13.19 -3.60 5.02
CA HIS A 161 -12.63 -2.52 4.20
C HIS A 161 -11.31 -2.95 3.59
N ARG A 162 -11.07 -2.60 2.32
CA ARG A 162 -9.86 -2.99 1.59
C ARG A 162 -9.13 -1.78 1.04
N ILE A 163 -7.94 -1.57 1.57
CA ILE A 163 -7.09 -0.44 1.25
C ILE A 163 -5.83 -0.93 0.54
N VAL A 164 -5.34 -0.13 -0.38
CA VAL A 164 -4.14 -0.40 -1.15
C VAL A 164 -3.04 0.59 -0.76
N LEU A 165 -1.85 0.11 -0.53
CA LEU A 165 -0.66 0.95 -0.54
C LEU A 165 -0.06 0.95 -1.95
N ASP A 166 0.10 2.15 -2.49
CA ASP A 166 0.62 2.42 -3.81
C ASP A 166 -0.34 2.02 -4.95
N ILE A 167 -0.25 0.82 -5.49
CA ILE A 167 -1.08 0.29 -6.59
C ILE A 167 -1.66 -1.06 -6.17
N PRO A 168 -2.91 -1.38 -6.57
CA PRO A 168 -3.48 -2.69 -6.28
C PRO A 168 -2.58 -3.81 -6.81
N SER A 169 -2.21 -4.73 -5.92
CA SER A 169 -1.36 -5.85 -6.28
C SER A 169 -2.03 -6.74 -7.33
N GLY A 170 -1.32 -6.98 -8.42
CA GLY A 170 -1.84 -7.65 -9.60
C GLY A 170 -2.16 -6.71 -10.76
N ILE A 171 -1.96 -5.39 -10.61
CA ILE A 171 -2.08 -4.42 -11.70
C ILE A 171 -0.68 -3.98 -12.14
N ASN A 172 -0.42 -4.05 -13.43
CA ASN A 172 0.78 -3.47 -14.03
C ASN A 172 0.62 -1.95 -14.16
N SER A 173 1.40 -1.19 -13.41
CA SER A 173 1.31 0.27 -13.35
C SER A 173 1.57 0.99 -14.67
N ASP A 174 2.33 0.38 -15.59
CA ASP A 174 2.71 1.01 -16.85
C ASP A 174 1.74 0.71 -17.98
N THR A 175 1.10 -0.48 -17.96
CA THR A 175 0.20 -0.92 -19.04
C THR A 175 -1.27 -0.94 -18.64
N GLY A 176 -1.57 -0.94 -17.35
CA GLY A 176 -2.93 -1.14 -16.83
C GLY A 176 -3.42 -2.59 -16.92
N GLU A 177 -2.57 -3.54 -17.34
CA GLU A 177 -2.92 -4.96 -17.40
C GLU A 177 -3.22 -5.49 -16.01
N ILE A 178 -4.33 -6.24 -15.90
CA ILE A 178 -4.84 -6.77 -14.62
C ILE A 178 -4.67 -8.29 -14.62
N ALA A 179 -3.89 -8.80 -13.68
CA ALA A 179 -3.76 -10.23 -13.46
C ALA A 179 -5.06 -10.84 -12.89
N PRO A 180 -5.36 -12.13 -13.17
CA PRO A 180 -6.42 -12.83 -12.47
C PRO A 180 -6.23 -12.74 -10.94
N TYR A 181 -7.35 -12.57 -10.22
CA TYR A 181 -7.35 -12.41 -8.76
C TYR A 181 -6.62 -11.18 -8.22
N ALA A 182 -6.32 -10.17 -9.04
CA ALA A 182 -5.76 -8.89 -8.55
C ALA A 182 -6.56 -8.38 -7.35
N PHE A 183 -5.88 -7.70 -6.43
CA PHE A 183 -6.52 -7.16 -5.23
C PHE A 183 -7.54 -6.08 -5.59
N ILE A 184 -8.73 -6.14 -4.99
CA ILE A 184 -9.82 -5.18 -5.20
C ILE A 184 -9.92 -4.30 -3.96
N GLY A 185 -9.38 -3.09 -4.04
CA GLY A 185 -9.43 -2.10 -2.96
C GLY A 185 -10.49 -1.03 -3.20
N GLU A 186 -11.01 -0.47 -2.12
CA GLU A 186 -11.94 0.66 -2.11
C GLU A 186 -11.21 2.00 -2.22
N PHE A 187 -9.95 2.03 -1.77
CA PHE A 187 -9.15 3.23 -1.66
C PHE A 187 -7.66 2.88 -1.81
N SER A 188 -6.92 3.73 -2.51
CA SER A 188 -5.45 3.61 -2.67
C SER A 188 -4.74 4.81 -2.05
N CYS A 189 -3.75 4.53 -1.19
CA CYS A 189 -2.78 5.51 -0.74
C CYS A 189 -1.61 5.53 -1.74
N VAL A 190 -1.65 6.45 -2.68
CA VAL A 190 -0.62 6.59 -3.71
C VAL A 190 0.48 7.51 -3.19
N PHE A 191 1.72 7.09 -3.36
CA PHE A 191 2.88 7.85 -2.92
C PHE A 191 3.45 8.71 -4.06
N ASP A 192 3.73 9.98 -3.76
CA ASP A 192 4.27 11.02 -4.64
C ASP A 192 3.33 11.47 -5.77
N SER A 193 2.94 10.61 -6.70
CA SER A 193 2.06 10.95 -7.83
C SER A 193 1.22 9.77 -8.30
N TYR A 194 0.14 10.06 -9.05
CA TYR A 194 -0.71 9.02 -9.65
C TYR A 194 0.08 8.19 -10.67
N LYS A 195 -0.32 6.93 -10.83
CA LYS A 195 0.36 5.93 -11.67
C LYS A 195 -0.61 5.29 -12.64
#